data_b0253edaa3da95097ba526d4536fd198
#
_entry.id   b0253edaa3da95097ba526d4536fd198
#
_cell.length_a   1.000
_cell.length_b   1.000
_cell.length_c   1.000
_cell.angle_alpha   90.00
_cell.angle_beta   90.00
_cell.angle_gamma   90.00
#
_symmetry.space_group_name_H-M   'P 1'
#
loop_
_entity.id
_entity.type
_entity.pdbx_description
1 polymer ?
#
loop_
_entity_poly.entity_id
_entity_poly.type
_entity_poly.pdbx_seq_one_letter_code
_entity_poly.pdbx_strand_id
1 'polypeptide(L)'
;MFTDPHEIANVLGLSGVKMMHDEAMMQPINIFTQMPSCAPSAPGLETTGFEIGAEEVAEAMKWPGIIGLGEMMNYPGVINGDPKMLSEMAETMDANKTVGGHYASPDRGIPFHAYVAGGPSDDHEGVAEDDAVARVRQGMRSMLRLGSAWYDVESQITAVTEKGLDPRNFILCTDDCHSGTLVNDGHMNRVVRHAIDCGCDPLVAIQMATINTASHFGMERELGSITPGRRADFIVTSSLRELPIESVFARGQCIAEHGKLLTDCPHYPWPSTVRETVKLGKKLKANDFTLSAPEGVSSVKAKVIGVIENQAPTKSLEFDLPVEEGNVQITEGVSYLSLVERHRGTGSVTNGFVYGFGYTGSMAIA
;
A
#
# COMPACT_ATOMS: atom_id res chain seq x y z
N MET A 1 -10.09 -5.53 9.80
CA MET A 1 -9.01 -5.18 8.86
C MET A 1 -9.56 -4.21 7.84
N PHE A 2 -8.75 -3.24 7.39
CA PHE A 2 -9.08 -2.25 6.37
C PHE A 2 -8.11 -2.47 5.21
N THR A 3 -8.61 -2.54 3.97
CA THR A 3 -7.81 -2.94 2.79
C THR A 3 -8.09 -2.05 1.61
N ASP A 4 -7.08 -1.83 0.78
CA ASP A 4 -7.18 -1.17 -0.53
C ASP A 4 -6.67 -2.14 -1.61
N PRO A 5 -7.55 -2.81 -2.38
CA PRO A 5 -7.16 -3.82 -3.36
C PRO A 5 -6.87 -3.20 -4.74
N HIS A 6 -5.95 -2.24 -4.83
CA HIS A 6 -5.69 -1.52 -6.08
C HIS A 6 -4.98 -2.36 -7.15
N GLU A 7 -4.18 -3.37 -6.79
CA GLU A 7 -3.55 -4.25 -7.78
C GLU A 7 -4.59 -5.02 -8.60
N ILE A 8 -5.64 -5.55 -7.93
CA ILE A 8 -6.70 -6.26 -8.67
C ILE A 8 -7.56 -5.29 -9.50
N ALA A 9 -7.68 -4.03 -9.07
CA ALA A 9 -8.33 -2.99 -9.85
C ALA A 9 -7.58 -2.70 -11.15
N ASN A 10 -6.25 -2.66 -11.12
CA ASN A 10 -5.41 -2.53 -12.30
C ASN A 10 -5.60 -3.69 -13.31
N VAL A 11 -5.86 -4.90 -12.81
CA VAL A 11 -5.97 -6.11 -13.64
C VAL A 11 -7.39 -6.34 -14.15
N LEU A 12 -8.42 -6.11 -13.31
CA LEU A 12 -9.83 -6.50 -13.56
C LEU A 12 -10.84 -5.37 -13.37
N GLY A 13 -10.38 -4.15 -13.05
CA GLY A 13 -11.24 -2.99 -12.81
C GLY A 13 -12.19 -3.19 -11.64
N LEU A 14 -13.36 -2.57 -11.72
CA LEU A 14 -14.40 -2.65 -10.69
C LEU A 14 -14.82 -4.10 -10.37
N SER A 15 -14.80 -5.00 -11.37
CA SER A 15 -15.15 -6.41 -11.15
C SER A 15 -14.13 -7.13 -10.25
N GLY A 16 -12.85 -6.78 -10.34
CA GLY A 16 -11.80 -7.29 -9.46
C GLY A 16 -11.98 -6.82 -8.03
N VAL A 17 -12.24 -5.53 -7.85
CA VAL A 17 -12.55 -4.95 -6.54
C VAL A 17 -13.78 -5.62 -5.91
N LYS A 18 -14.85 -5.79 -6.71
CA LYS A 18 -16.08 -6.46 -6.25
C LYS A 18 -15.81 -7.88 -5.76
N MET A 19 -15.00 -8.61 -6.48
CA MET A 19 -14.60 -9.96 -6.14
C MET A 19 -13.85 -10.04 -4.80
N MET A 20 -12.83 -9.21 -4.61
CA MET A 20 -12.07 -9.11 -3.36
C MET A 20 -12.97 -8.69 -2.19
N HIS A 21 -13.86 -7.74 -2.45
CA HIS A 21 -14.84 -7.28 -1.48
C HIS A 21 -15.82 -8.38 -1.07
N ASP A 22 -16.38 -9.13 -2.02
CA ASP A 22 -17.32 -10.21 -1.73
C ASP A 22 -16.65 -11.35 -0.95
N GLU A 23 -15.41 -11.70 -1.29
CA GLU A 23 -14.63 -12.67 -0.53
C GLU A 23 -14.35 -12.18 0.88
N ALA A 24 -14.00 -10.90 1.05
CA ALA A 24 -13.78 -10.26 2.35
C ALA A 24 -15.04 -10.35 3.25
N MET A 25 -16.22 -10.10 2.68
CA MET A 25 -17.49 -10.16 3.39
C MET A 25 -17.88 -11.58 3.87
N MET A 26 -17.35 -12.61 3.23
CA MET A 26 -17.58 -14.02 3.61
C MET A 26 -16.70 -14.46 4.80
N GLN A 27 -15.62 -13.75 5.10
CA GLN A 27 -14.62 -14.22 6.07
C GLN A 27 -15.11 -14.17 7.52
N PRO A 28 -14.57 -15.02 8.41
CA PRO A 28 -14.96 -15.03 9.83
C PRO A 28 -14.55 -13.76 10.59
N ILE A 29 -13.63 -12.96 10.07
CA ILE A 29 -13.23 -11.65 10.59
C ILE A 29 -13.91 -10.52 9.85
N ASN A 30 -13.93 -9.31 10.43
CA ASN A 30 -14.38 -8.12 9.71
C ASN A 30 -13.26 -7.58 8.82
N ILE A 31 -13.50 -7.59 7.50
CA ILE A 31 -12.62 -6.99 6.50
C ILE A 31 -13.44 -5.94 5.76
N PHE A 32 -12.97 -4.71 5.81
CA PHE A 32 -13.58 -3.56 5.14
C PHE A 32 -12.70 -3.13 3.99
N THR A 33 -13.31 -2.78 2.88
CA THR A 33 -12.60 -2.45 1.64
C THR A 33 -12.72 -0.96 1.36
N GLN A 34 -11.62 -0.34 0.96
CA GLN A 34 -11.63 0.95 0.29
C GLN A 34 -11.73 0.73 -1.22
N MET A 35 -12.42 1.64 -1.91
CA MET A 35 -12.45 1.62 -3.37
C MET A 35 -11.16 2.22 -3.91
N PRO A 36 -10.34 1.49 -4.68
CA PRO A 36 -9.10 2.03 -5.22
C PRO A 36 -9.31 3.25 -6.12
N SER A 37 -8.43 4.25 -6.01
CA SER A 37 -8.33 5.39 -6.93
C SER A 37 -7.25 5.19 -8.00
N CYS A 38 -6.40 4.18 -7.82
CA CYS A 38 -5.10 4.02 -8.48
C CYS A 38 -5.15 3.12 -9.71
N ALA A 39 -6.10 3.32 -10.60
CA ALA A 39 -6.14 2.58 -11.86
C ALA A 39 -6.37 3.54 -13.05
N PRO A 40 -5.30 4.10 -13.64
CA PRO A 40 -3.87 4.05 -13.27
C PRO A 40 -3.50 4.98 -12.11
N SER A 41 -2.45 4.66 -11.35
CA SER A 41 -1.88 5.54 -10.33
C SER A 41 -1.05 6.68 -10.93
N ALA A 42 -0.34 6.42 -12.03
CA ALA A 42 0.48 7.39 -12.76
C ALA A 42 0.10 7.39 -14.26
N PRO A 43 -0.93 8.13 -14.66
CA PRO A 43 -1.39 8.18 -16.05
C PRO A 43 -0.27 8.53 -17.04
N GLY A 44 -0.12 7.70 -18.08
CA GLY A 44 0.90 7.86 -19.09
C GLY A 44 2.28 7.28 -18.75
N LEU A 45 2.51 6.88 -17.51
CA LEU A 45 3.76 6.23 -17.06
C LEU A 45 3.61 4.74 -16.82
N GLU A 46 2.39 4.26 -16.65
CA GLU A 46 2.09 2.84 -16.47
C GLU A 46 0.98 2.37 -17.41
N THR A 47 0.89 1.04 -17.59
CA THR A 47 -0.16 0.40 -18.40
C THR A 47 -1.01 -0.47 -17.50
N THR A 48 -2.28 -0.13 -17.38
CA THR A 48 -3.29 -0.91 -16.66
C THR A 48 -4.19 -1.68 -17.62
N GLY A 49 -4.79 -2.76 -17.15
CA GLY A 49 -5.79 -3.52 -17.89
C GLY A 49 -7.14 -2.80 -17.94
N PHE A 50 -7.44 -2.05 -16.88
CA PHE A 50 -8.67 -1.28 -16.70
C PHE A 50 -8.35 0.11 -16.13
N GLU A 51 -9.36 0.97 -16.16
CA GLU A 51 -9.33 2.28 -15.51
C GLU A 51 -10.48 2.35 -14.50
N ILE A 52 -10.24 3.03 -13.39
CA ILE A 52 -11.26 3.42 -12.42
C ILE A 52 -11.53 4.91 -12.60
N GLY A 53 -12.79 5.29 -12.53
CA GLY A 53 -13.23 6.68 -12.59
C GLY A 53 -14.39 6.94 -11.63
N ALA A 54 -14.95 8.13 -11.71
CA ALA A 54 -16.02 8.57 -10.81
C ALA A 54 -17.26 7.66 -10.83
N GLU A 55 -17.61 7.08 -11.98
CA GLU A 55 -18.76 6.17 -12.09
C GLU A 55 -18.55 4.88 -11.29
N GLU A 56 -17.36 4.29 -11.40
CA GLU A 56 -16.98 3.08 -10.64
C GLU A 56 -16.90 3.38 -9.14
N VAL A 57 -16.37 4.54 -8.76
CA VAL A 57 -16.32 4.98 -7.37
C VAL A 57 -17.75 5.18 -6.83
N ALA A 58 -18.61 5.92 -7.54
CA ALA A 58 -19.99 6.14 -7.13
C ALA A 58 -20.79 4.83 -6.96
N GLU A 59 -20.51 3.84 -7.82
CA GLU A 59 -21.14 2.52 -7.69
C GLU A 59 -20.62 1.77 -6.46
N ALA A 60 -19.31 1.72 -6.26
CA ALA A 60 -18.71 1.02 -5.12
C ALA A 60 -19.10 1.65 -3.79
N MET A 61 -19.25 2.98 -3.71
CA MET A 61 -19.68 3.67 -2.49
C MET A 61 -21.05 3.21 -1.96
N LYS A 62 -21.87 2.56 -2.79
CA LYS A 62 -23.18 1.99 -2.38
C LYS A 62 -23.04 0.61 -1.74
N TRP A 63 -21.91 -0.06 -1.88
CA TRP A 63 -21.75 -1.42 -1.36
C TRP A 63 -21.53 -1.43 0.15
N PRO A 64 -22.24 -2.31 0.89
CA PRO A 64 -22.00 -2.49 2.32
C PRO A 64 -20.55 -2.90 2.58
N GLY A 65 -19.86 -2.25 3.51
CA GLY A 65 -18.47 -2.60 3.85
C GLY A 65 -17.41 -1.86 3.03
N ILE A 66 -17.79 -1.07 2.02
CA ILE A 66 -16.90 -0.03 1.45
C ILE A 66 -16.88 1.15 2.40
N ILE A 67 -15.69 1.53 2.85
CA ILE A 67 -15.50 2.54 3.91
C ILE A 67 -14.91 3.86 3.42
N GLY A 68 -14.40 3.92 2.21
CA GLY A 68 -13.79 5.12 1.63
C GLY A 68 -13.20 4.87 0.26
N LEU A 69 -12.61 5.92 -0.29
CA LEU A 69 -11.70 5.84 -1.41
C LEU A 69 -10.33 5.42 -0.88
N GLY A 70 -9.66 4.52 -1.55
CA GLY A 70 -8.30 4.12 -1.27
C GLY A 70 -7.29 5.24 -1.52
N GLU A 71 -6.05 4.92 -1.42
CA GLU A 71 -4.97 5.90 -1.52
C GLU A 71 -4.98 6.70 -2.83
N MET A 72 -5.01 8.02 -2.72
CA MET A 72 -4.98 8.94 -3.86
C MET A 72 -3.53 9.16 -4.32
N MET A 73 -2.99 8.17 -5.06
CA MET A 73 -1.58 8.16 -5.53
C MET A 73 -1.29 9.24 -6.57
N ASN A 74 -2.27 9.60 -7.41
CA ASN A 74 -2.08 10.65 -8.39
C ASN A 74 -2.15 12.05 -7.75
N TYR A 75 -1.29 12.28 -6.74
CA TYR A 75 -1.20 13.60 -6.10
C TYR A 75 -0.86 14.73 -7.08
N PRO A 76 -0.05 14.53 -8.16
CA PRO A 76 0.14 15.57 -9.15
C PRO A 76 -1.16 15.97 -9.86
N GLY A 77 -2.04 15.01 -10.15
CA GLY A 77 -3.36 15.27 -10.71
C GLY A 77 -4.22 16.11 -9.77
N VAL A 78 -4.27 15.75 -8.48
CA VAL A 78 -5.00 16.53 -7.47
C VAL A 78 -4.48 17.97 -7.39
N ILE A 79 -3.17 18.17 -7.30
CA ILE A 79 -2.53 19.49 -7.20
C ILE A 79 -2.84 20.35 -8.43
N ASN A 80 -2.90 19.74 -9.62
CA ASN A 80 -3.16 20.44 -10.88
C ASN A 80 -4.66 20.51 -11.21
N GLY A 81 -5.54 20.03 -10.35
CA GLY A 81 -6.98 20.11 -10.56
C GLY A 81 -7.51 19.16 -11.65
N ASP A 82 -6.93 17.98 -11.79
CA ASP A 82 -7.38 16.97 -12.74
C ASP A 82 -8.84 16.59 -12.47
N PRO A 83 -9.75 16.77 -13.44
CA PRO A 83 -11.18 16.51 -13.25
C PRO A 83 -11.49 15.07 -12.82
N LYS A 84 -10.70 14.07 -13.27
CA LYS A 84 -10.90 12.68 -12.88
C LYS A 84 -10.65 12.52 -11.38
N MET A 85 -9.50 12.98 -10.88
CA MET A 85 -9.16 12.88 -9.46
C MET A 85 -10.18 13.64 -8.58
N LEU A 86 -10.53 14.85 -8.97
CA LEU A 86 -11.48 15.65 -8.23
C LEU A 86 -12.87 15.02 -8.19
N SER A 87 -13.33 14.40 -9.30
CA SER A 87 -14.65 13.73 -9.32
C SER A 87 -14.68 12.44 -8.51
N GLU A 88 -13.62 11.62 -8.50
CA GLU A 88 -13.54 10.44 -7.65
C GLU A 88 -13.61 10.80 -6.16
N MET A 89 -12.88 11.84 -5.74
CA MET A 89 -12.94 12.35 -4.37
C MET A 89 -14.32 12.93 -4.04
N ALA A 90 -14.94 13.66 -4.97
CA ALA A 90 -16.29 14.24 -4.77
C ALA A 90 -17.33 13.14 -4.54
N GLU A 91 -17.38 12.09 -5.38
CA GLU A 91 -18.30 10.95 -5.20
C GLU A 91 -18.12 10.26 -3.82
N THR A 92 -16.88 10.21 -3.34
CA THR A 92 -16.57 9.64 -2.02
C THR A 92 -17.07 10.53 -0.88
N MET A 93 -16.82 11.85 -0.97
CA MET A 93 -17.25 12.81 0.04
C MET A 93 -18.77 12.95 0.07
N ASP A 94 -19.44 12.91 -1.08
CA ASP A 94 -20.91 12.92 -1.18
C ASP A 94 -21.54 11.68 -0.53
N ALA A 95 -20.83 10.55 -0.55
CA ALA A 95 -21.20 9.34 0.20
C ALA A 95 -20.86 9.42 1.71
N ASN A 96 -20.35 10.56 2.19
CA ASN A 96 -19.89 10.78 3.58
C ASN A 96 -18.86 9.76 4.04
N LYS A 97 -17.88 9.45 3.17
CA LYS A 97 -16.79 8.51 3.42
C LYS A 97 -15.43 9.20 3.31
N THR A 98 -14.37 8.54 3.82
CA THR A 98 -13.02 9.07 3.83
C THR A 98 -12.35 8.96 2.47
N VAL A 99 -11.49 9.91 2.16
CA VAL A 99 -10.56 9.86 1.03
C VAL A 99 -9.16 9.54 1.60
N GLY A 100 -8.61 8.41 1.20
CA GLY A 100 -7.26 7.99 1.56
C GLY A 100 -6.19 8.78 0.82
N GLY A 101 -5.08 9.03 1.47
CA GLY A 101 -3.96 9.80 0.93
C GLY A 101 -2.70 9.00 0.67
N HIS A 102 -1.93 9.49 -0.34
CA HIS A 102 -0.63 8.94 -0.74
C HIS A 102 0.24 10.08 -1.31
N TYR A 103 0.72 10.96 -0.44
CA TYR A 103 1.55 12.08 -0.86
C TYR A 103 3.03 11.73 -0.75
N ALA A 104 3.59 11.17 -1.81
CA ALA A 104 4.97 10.66 -1.87
C ALA A 104 6.02 11.76 -2.15
N SER A 105 5.62 13.02 -2.35
CA SER A 105 6.57 14.11 -2.58
C SER A 105 7.19 14.60 -1.25
N PRO A 106 8.50 14.90 -1.22
CA PRO A 106 9.13 15.51 -0.07
C PRO A 106 8.78 17.01 0.13
N ASP A 107 8.12 17.65 -0.84
CA ASP A 107 7.71 19.05 -0.76
C ASP A 107 6.46 19.20 0.11
N ARG A 108 6.65 19.74 1.32
CA ARG A 108 5.59 20.01 2.31
C ARG A 108 5.02 21.44 2.21
N GLY A 109 5.34 22.16 1.16
CA GLY A 109 4.87 23.52 0.90
C GLY A 109 3.53 23.56 0.18
N ILE A 110 3.40 24.51 -0.76
CA ILE A 110 2.16 24.77 -1.50
C ILE A 110 1.58 23.51 -2.16
N PRO A 111 2.36 22.62 -2.81
CA PRO A 111 1.82 21.41 -3.41
C PRO A 111 1.15 20.48 -2.39
N PHE A 112 1.76 20.30 -1.21
CA PHE A 112 1.16 19.48 -0.15
C PHE A 112 -0.16 20.09 0.36
N HIS A 113 -0.19 21.41 0.56
CA HIS A 113 -1.42 22.10 0.97
C HIS A 113 -2.52 22.00 -0.07
N ALA A 114 -2.19 22.08 -1.37
CA ALA A 114 -3.16 21.88 -2.46
C ALA A 114 -3.71 20.46 -2.49
N TYR A 115 -2.86 19.47 -2.27
CA TYR A 115 -3.27 18.07 -2.17
C TYR A 115 -4.25 17.84 -1.03
N VAL A 116 -3.92 18.31 0.17
CA VAL A 116 -4.82 18.19 1.35
C VAL A 116 -6.14 18.91 1.12
N ALA A 117 -6.10 20.10 0.51
CA ALA A 117 -7.32 20.87 0.18
C ALA A 117 -8.23 20.15 -0.83
N GLY A 118 -7.70 19.21 -1.62
CA GLY A 118 -8.46 18.37 -2.55
C GLY A 118 -9.36 17.35 -1.87
N GLY A 119 -9.07 16.95 -0.62
CA GLY A 119 -9.93 16.05 0.14
C GLY A 119 -9.26 14.89 0.91
N PRO A 120 -8.01 14.46 0.62
CA PRO A 120 -7.39 13.40 1.40
C PRO A 120 -7.35 13.71 2.89
N SER A 121 -7.83 12.77 3.71
CA SER A 121 -8.02 12.95 5.16
C SER A 121 -7.00 12.17 6.01
N ASP A 122 -6.20 11.35 5.37
CA ASP A 122 -5.06 10.61 5.94
C ASP A 122 -3.90 10.57 4.95
N ASP A 123 -2.77 10.03 5.38
CA ASP A 123 -1.65 9.76 4.49
C ASP A 123 -0.62 8.85 5.19
N HIS A 124 -0.08 7.87 4.47
CA HIS A 124 0.90 6.90 4.95
C HIS A 124 2.29 7.05 4.32
N GLU A 125 2.49 7.97 3.36
CA GLU A 125 3.74 8.14 2.61
C GLU A 125 4.80 9.01 3.32
N GLY A 126 4.58 9.38 4.58
CA GLY A 126 5.61 10.01 5.39
C GLY A 126 6.76 9.04 5.69
N VAL A 127 8.00 9.52 5.61
CA VAL A 127 9.21 8.74 5.92
C VAL A 127 10.03 9.34 7.07
N ALA A 128 9.68 10.52 7.54
CA ALA A 128 10.36 11.24 8.58
C ALA A 128 9.39 11.86 9.59
N GLU A 129 9.89 12.21 10.79
CA GLU A 129 9.11 12.86 11.84
C GLU A 129 8.40 14.13 11.34
N ASP A 130 9.11 14.97 10.60
CA ASP A 130 8.55 16.22 10.07
C ASP A 130 7.40 15.97 9.06
N ASP A 131 7.39 14.83 8.36
CA ASP A 131 6.29 14.46 7.48
C ASP A 131 5.04 14.14 8.29
N ALA A 132 5.18 13.38 9.38
CA ALA A 132 4.10 13.11 10.31
C ALA A 132 3.54 14.38 10.94
N VAL A 133 4.42 15.30 11.38
CA VAL A 133 4.03 16.61 11.92
C VAL A 133 3.28 17.45 10.88
N ALA A 134 3.73 17.46 9.62
CA ALA A 134 3.10 18.24 8.55
C ALA A 134 1.67 17.75 8.28
N ARG A 135 1.45 16.44 8.24
CA ARG A 135 0.13 15.83 8.03
C ARG A 135 -0.84 16.23 9.14
N VAL A 136 -0.44 16.04 10.39
CA VAL A 136 -1.28 16.40 11.55
C VAL A 136 -1.59 17.89 11.59
N ARG A 137 -0.64 18.77 11.24
CA ARG A 137 -0.86 20.23 11.15
C ARG A 137 -1.88 20.63 10.10
N GLN A 138 -2.05 19.84 9.04
CA GLN A 138 -3.06 20.05 8.01
C GLN A 138 -4.41 19.40 8.34
N GLY A 139 -4.53 18.75 9.50
CA GLY A 139 -5.76 18.07 9.93
C GLY A 139 -5.91 16.64 9.42
N MET A 140 -4.89 16.11 8.74
CA MET A 140 -4.87 14.70 8.31
C MET A 140 -4.55 13.76 9.47
N ARG A 141 -4.95 12.50 9.35
CA ARG A 141 -4.36 11.41 10.14
C ARG A 141 -3.01 11.02 9.53
N SER A 142 -1.97 10.98 10.35
CA SER A 142 -0.69 10.39 9.92
C SER A 142 -0.71 8.90 10.19
N MET A 143 -0.62 8.10 9.13
CA MET A 143 -0.55 6.65 9.21
C MET A 143 0.92 6.22 9.18
N LEU A 144 1.38 5.61 10.27
CA LEU A 144 2.76 5.15 10.42
C LEU A 144 2.85 3.70 10.00
N ARG A 145 3.63 3.40 8.97
CA ARG A 145 3.67 2.07 8.35
C ARG A 145 4.87 1.24 8.75
N LEU A 146 4.63 -0.06 8.90
CA LEU A 146 5.64 -1.10 8.99
C LEU A 146 5.20 -2.32 8.17
N GLY A 147 5.49 -2.28 6.88
CA GLY A 147 5.23 -3.38 5.94
C GLY A 147 6.39 -4.33 5.80
N SER A 148 6.48 -5.01 4.66
CA SER A 148 7.60 -5.92 4.35
C SER A 148 8.85 -5.18 3.89
N ALA A 149 8.69 -3.98 3.30
CA ALA A 149 9.78 -3.16 2.78
C ALA A 149 9.74 -1.69 3.26
N TRP A 150 8.78 -1.32 4.11
CA TRP A 150 8.61 0.03 4.64
C TRP A 150 8.77 0.00 6.15
N TYR A 151 9.73 0.76 6.71
CA TYR A 151 10.06 0.77 8.14
C TYR A 151 9.98 2.20 8.70
N ASP A 152 8.85 2.87 8.45
CA ASP A 152 8.69 4.29 8.70
C ASP A 152 8.17 4.60 10.13
N VAL A 153 7.69 3.60 10.88
CA VAL A 153 7.22 3.77 12.27
C VAL A 153 8.33 4.37 13.13
N GLU A 154 9.55 3.84 13.07
CA GLU A 154 10.67 4.26 13.93
C GLU A 154 10.95 5.76 13.83
N SER A 155 11.03 6.28 12.60
CA SER A 155 11.33 7.68 12.35
C SER A 155 10.17 8.62 12.69
N GLN A 156 8.94 8.19 12.50
CA GLN A 156 7.77 9.05 12.64
C GLN A 156 7.12 9.01 14.02
N ILE A 157 7.26 7.91 14.77
CA ILE A 157 6.67 7.78 16.11
C ILE A 157 7.24 8.82 17.11
N THR A 158 8.42 9.36 16.83
CA THR A 158 9.04 10.44 17.59
C THR A 158 8.17 11.70 17.66
N ALA A 159 7.31 11.92 16.67
CA ALA A 159 6.30 12.97 16.72
C ALA A 159 5.35 12.83 17.93
N VAL A 160 5.08 11.60 18.36
CA VAL A 160 4.28 11.29 19.55
C VAL A 160 5.15 11.20 20.79
N THR A 161 6.25 10.42 20.75
CA THR A 161 7.05 10.08 21.93
C THR A 161 7.97 11.21 22.40
N GLU A 162 8.46 12.06 21.49
CA GLU A 162 9.41 13.11 21.80
C GLU A 162 8.79 14.51 21.66
N LYS A 163 8.05 14.77 20.56
CA LYS A 163 7.38 16.07 20.37
C LYS A 163 6.07 16.21 21.13
N GLY A 164 5.48 15.10 21.63
CA GLY A 164 4.27 15.10 22.42
C GLY A 164 3.01 15.52 21.64
N LEU A 165 2.96 15.22 20.33
CA LEU A 165 1.73 15.41 19.56
C LEU A 165 0.64 14.47 20.07
N ASP A 166 -0.62 14.90 19.95
CA ASP A 166 -1.78 14.10 20.37
C ASP A 166 -1.86 12.77 19.58
N PRO A 167 -1.70 11.62 20.25
CA PRO A 167 -1.66 10.32 19.57
C PRO A 167 -2.98 9.96 18.86
N ARG A 168 -4.09 10.64 19.17
CA ARG A 168 -5.36 10.45 18.47
C ARG A 168 -5.30 10.81 16.98
N ASN A 169 -4.29 11.57 16.57
CA ASN A 169 -4.08 11.93 15.17
C ASN A 169 -3.22 10.93 14.39
N PHE A 170 -2.82 9.84 15.03
CA PHE A 170 -1.95 8.83 14.43
C PHE A 170 -2.63 7.47 14.35
N ILE A 171 -2.30 6.73 13.29
CA ILE A 171 -2.76 5.37 13.02
C ILE A 171 -1.52 4.52 12.72
N LEU A 172 -1.53 3.26 13.15
CA LEU A 172 -0.55 2.27 12.73
C LEU A 172 -1.11 1.45 11.57
N CYS A 173 -0.32 1.22 10.54
CA CYS A 173 -0.68 0.39 9.40
C CYS A 173 0.49 -0.45 8.91
N THR A 174 0.22 -1.41 8.03
CA THR A 174 1.27 -2.23 7.41
C THR A 174 1.71 -1.68 6.08
N ASP A 175 0.81 -1.13 5.29
CA ASP A 175 1.01 -1.01 3.85
C ASP A 175 1.26 -2.41 3.26
N ASP A 176 2.03 -2.60 2.19
CA ASP A 176 2.29 -3.89 1.60
C ASP A 176 2.99 -4.88 2.55
N CYS A 177 2.37 -6.03 2.73
CA CYS A 177 2.86 -7.08 3.62
C CYS A 177 2.72 -8.44 2.95
N HIS A 178 3.83 -8.99 2.45
CA HIS A 178 3.77 -10.28 1.77
C HIS A 178 3.74 -11.49 2.71
N SER A 179 3.34 -12.62 2.14
CA SER A 179 3.03 -13.84 2.88
C SER A 179 4.16 -14.33 3.79
N GLY A 180 5.41 -14.14 3.39
CA GLY A 180 6.57 -14.49 4.24
C GLY A 180 6.59 -13.72 5.56
N THR A 181 6.37 -12.42 5.53
CA THR A 181 6.26 -11.56 6.72
C THR A 181 5.05 -11.95 7.57
N LEU A 182 3.88 -12.16 6.92
CA LEU A 182 2.66 -12.55 7.65
C LEU A 182 2.83 -13.86 8.44
N VAL A 183 3.51 -14.85 7.86
CA VAL A 183 3.69 -16.17 8.48
C VAL A 183 4.77 -16.15 9.55
N ASN A 184 5.90 -15.48 9.31
CA ASN A 184 7.09 -15.57 10.17
C ASN A 184 7.13 -14.48 11.25
N ASP A 185 6.68 -13.25 10.93
CA ASP A 185 6.86 -12.09 11.80
C ASP A 185 5.55 -11.60 12.41
N GLY A 186 4.43 -11.79 11.72
CA GLY A 186 3.10 -11.34 12.10
C GLY A 186 2.57 -10.20 11.24
N HIS A 187 1.43 -9.65 11.63
CA HIS A 187 0.73 -8.56 10.97
C HIS A 187 0.66 -7.31 11.88
N MET A 188 -0.51 -6.78 12.20
CA MET A 188 -0.66 -5.60 13.06
C MET A 188 -0.06 -5.78 14.47
N ASN A 189 -0.01 -6.99 15.00
CA ASN A 189 0.70 -7.27 16.26
C ASN A 189 2.21 -6.97 16.16
N ARG A 190 2.83 -7.21 14.99
CA ARG A 190 4.23 -6.84 14.71
C ARG A 190 4.38 -5.32 14.68
N VAL A 191 3.47 -4.59 14.02
CA VAL A 191 3.52 -3.12 13.92
C VAL A 191 3.39 -2.48 15.30
N VAL A 192 2.43 -2.95 16.11
CA VAL A 192 2.22 -2.46 17.48
C VAL A 192 3.43 -2.74 18.37
N ARG A 193 4.01 -3.95 18.32
CA ARG A 193 5.26 -4.26 19.07
C ARG A 193 6.39 -3.33 18.68
N HIS A 194 6.59 -3.13 17.38
CA HIS A 194 7.64 -2.26 16.87
C HIS A 194 7.48 -0.82 17.36
N ALA A 195 6.26 -0.27 17.34
CA ALA A 195 6.00 1.05 17.90
C ALA A 195 6.32 1.13 19.40
N ILE A 196 6.01 0.08 20.17
CA ILE A 196 6.35 -0.03 21.60
C ILE A 196 7.86 -0.10 21.79
N ASP A 197 8.57 -0.87 20.98
CA ASP A 197 10.04 -0.99 21.03
C ASP A 197 10.73 0.33 20.67
N CYS A 198 10.10 1.16 19.82
CA CYS A 198 10.51 2.54 19.53
C CYS A 198 10.09 3.56 20.62
N GLY A 199 9.63 3.11 21.78
CA GLY A 199 9.35 3.95 22.96
C GLY A 199 7.91 4.43 23.10
N CYS A 200 6.99 4.00 22.25
CA CYS A 200 5.57 4.33 22.40
C CYS A 200 4.97 3.59 23.61
N ASP A 201 4.13 4.28 24.38
CA ASP A 201 3.35 3.63 25.45
C ASP A 201 2.49 2.50 24.86
N PRO A 202 2.47 1.29 25.45
CA PRO A 202 1.73 0.15 24.91
C PRO A 202 0.23 0.42 24.68
N LEU A 203 -0.43 1.15 25.57
CA LEU A 203 -1.86 1.46 25.44
C LEU A 203 -2.08 2.47 24.31
N VAL A 204 -1.16 3.42 24.13
CA VAL A 204 -1.19 4.38 23.01
C VAL A 204 -0.99 3.66 21.68
N ALA A 205 -0.01 2.75 21.59
CA ALA A 205 0.22 1.98 20.36
C ALA A 205 -0.99 1.11 19.99
N ILE A 206 -1.61 0.45 20.98
CA ILE A 206 -2.87 -0.31 20.79
C ILE A 206 -4.01 0.62 20.37
N GLN A 207 -4.13 1.78 20.97
CA GLN A 207 -5.14 2.79 20.60
C GLN A 207 -4.98 3.23 19.14
N MET A 208 -3.75 3.48 18.67
CA MET A 208 -3.45 3.85 17.29
C MET A 208 -3.84 2.74 16.29
N ALA A 209 -3.75 1.47 16.69
CA ALA A 209 -4.12 0.32 15.86
C ALA A 209 -5.61 -0.08 15.99
N THR A 210 -6.39 0.56 16.84
CA THR A 210 -7.78 0.17 17.13
C THR A 210 -8.75 1.34 17.03
N ILE A 211 -8.99 2.07 18.12
CA ILE A 211 -10.02 3.11 18.18
C ILE A 211 -9.70 4.30 17.26
N ASN A 212 -8.42 4.66 17.07
CA ASN A 212 -8.06 5.74 16.15
C ASN A 212 -8.42 5.39 14.71
N THR A 213 -8.10 4.16 14.29
CA THR A 213 -8.47 3.64 12.97
C THR A 213 -9.99 3.60 12.82
N ALA A 214 -10.71 3.05 13.81
CA ALA A 214 -12.18 3.00 13.77
C ALA A 214 -12.81 4.40 13.68
N SER A 215 -12.29 5.36 14.44
CA SER A 215 -12.78 6.76 14.42
C SER A 215 -12.51 7.45 13.10
N HIS A 216 -11.36 7.16 12.47
CA HIS A 216 -11.02 7.75 11.19
C HIS A 216 -12.03 7.35 10.09
N PHE A 217 -12.42 6.07 10.07
CA PHE A 217 -13.39 5.55 9.11
C PHE A 217 -14.86 5.65 9.58
N GLY A 218 -15.15 6.41 10.64
CA GLY A 218 -16.52 6.61 11.15
C GLY A 218 -17.16 5.35 11.75
N MET A 219 -16.35 4.38 12.17
CA MET A 219 -16.79 3.08 12.69
C MET A 219 -16.63 2.95 14.21
N GLU A 220 -16.30 4.00 14.92
CA GLU A 220 -16.05 3.98 16.38
C GLU A 220 -17.27 3.60 17.21
N ARG A 221 -18.47 3.65 16.63
CA ARG A 221 -19.69 3.17 17.30
C ARG A 221 -19.85 1.65 17.26
N GLU A 222 -19.13 0.98 16.35
CA GLU A 222 -19.22 -0.46 16.15
C GLU A 222 -17.94 -1.20 16.55
N LEU A 223 -16.76 -0.57 16.36
CA LEU A 223 -15.46 -1.19 16.48
C LEU A 223 -14.48 -0.35 17.31
N GLY A 224 -13.28 -0.90 17.54
CA GLY A 224 -12.13 -0.20 18.08
C GLY A 224 -12.03 -0.15 19.59
N SER A 225 -13.04 -0.63 20.33
CA SER A 225 -12.95 -0.78 21.79
C SER A 225 -13.89 -1.84 22.33
N ILE A 226 -13.56 -2.38 23.51
CA ILE A 226 -14.40 -3.30 24.27
C ILE A 226 -15.39 -2.47 25.10
N THR A 227 -16.54 -2.18 24.50
CA THR A 227 -17.57 -1.33 25.07
C THR A 227 -18.96 -1.94 24.82
N PRO A 228 -19.90 -1.87 25.75
CA PRO A 228 -21.27 -2.36 25.53
C PRO A 228 -21.90 -1.79 24.24
N GLY A 229 -22.51 -2.67 23.44
CA GLY A 229 -23.14 -2.32 22.18
C GLY A 229 -22.23 -2.33 20.95
N ARG A 230 -20.93 -2.56 21.13
CA ARG A 230 -19.98 -2.74 20.01
C ARG A 230 -19.79 -4.21 19.66
N ARG A 231 -19.25 -4.49 18.48
CA ARG A 231 -18.89 -5.85 18.06
C ARG A 231 -17.82 -6.42 18.98
N ALA A 232 -17.98 -7.66 19.36
CA ALA A 232 -17.03 -8.36 20.21
C ALA A 232 -15.86 -8.91 19.36
N ASP A 233 -15.02 -7.98 18.87
CA ASP A 233 -13.79 -8.23 18.14
C ASP A 233 -12.63 -7.86 19.06
N PHE A 234 -11.91 -8.84 19.58
CA PHE A 234 -10.81 -8.61 20.50
C PHE A 234 -9.79 -9.75 20.47
N ILE A 235 -8.60 -9.46 20.95
CA ILE A 235 -7.54 -10.43 21.19
C ILE A 235 -7.33 -10.61 22.70
N VAL A 236 -6.85 -11.79 23.10
CA VAL A 236 -6.35 -12.05 24.44
C VAL A 236 -4.84 -12.18 24.38
N THR A 237 -4.15 -11.49 25.28
CA THR A 237 -2.69 -11.50 25.39
C THR A 237 -2.28 -11.47 26.85
N SER A 238 -1.18 -12.13 27.19
CA SER A 238 -0.59 -12.13 28.55
C SER A 238 0.41 -10.98 28.76
N SER A 239 0.82 -10.28 27.69
CA SER A 239 1.76 -9.17 27.77
C SER A 239 1.36 -8.06 26.79
N LEU A 240 1.26 -6.83 27.30
CA LEU A 240 1.02 -5.66 26.45
C LEU A 240 2.25 -5.24 25.65
N ARG A 241 3.45 -5.65 26.08
CA ARG A 241 4.70 -5.28 25.40
C ARG A 241 5.03 -6.26 24.28
N GLU A 242 5.08 -7.53 24.56
CA GLU A 242 5.43 -8.58 23.60
C GLU A 242 4.26 -8.98 22.70
N LEU A 243 3.01 -8.73 23.14
CA LEU A 243 1.76 -9.06 22.44
C LEU A 243 1.73 -10.50 21.89
N PRO A 244 1.98 -11.53 22.72
CA PRO A 244 1.71 -12.89 22.30
C PRO A 244 0.19 -13.06 22.16
N ILE A 245 -0.27 -13.40 20.96
CA ILE A 245 -1.70 -13.57 20.70
C ILE A 245 -2.12 -14.95 21.14
N GLU A 246 -2.81 -15.05 22.28
CA GLU A 246 -3.30 -16.32 22.85
C GLU A 246 -4.62 -16.73 22.21
N SER A 247 -5.57 -15.80 22.10
CA SER A 247 -6.86 -16.06 21.46
C SER A 247 -7.34 -14.86 20.66
N VAL A 248 -8.08 -15.13 19.58
CA VAL A 248 -8.70 -14.13 18.72
C VAL A 248 -10.22 -14.36 18.71
N PHE A 249 -10.94 -13.32 19.04
CA PHE A 249 -12.40 -13.30 18.95
C PHE A 249 -12.85 -12.35 17.85
N ALA A 250 -13.77 -12.80 17.02
CA ALA A 250 -14.45 -11.99 16.02
C ALA A 250 -15.96 -12.23 16.09
N ARG A 251 -16.72 -11.16 16.11
CA ARG A 251 -18.19 -11.21 16.21
C ARG A 251 -18.67 -12.05 17.40
N GLY A 252 -17.91 -12.06 18.49
CA GLY A 252 -18.21 -12.81 19.73
C GLY A 252 -17.83 -14.29 19.70
N GLN A 253 -17.23 -14.80 18.62
CA GLN A 253 -16.77 -16.18 18.50
C GLN A 253 -15.26 -16.25 18.62
N CYS A 254 -14.72 -17.22 19.37
CA CYS A 254 -13.31 -17.55 19.36
C CYS A 254 -12.98 -18.23 18.03
N ILE A 255 -12.21 -17.55 17.18
CA ILE A 255 -11.88 -18.02 15.84
C ILE A 255 -10.46 -18.57 15.72
N ALA A 256 -9.58 -18.23 16.66
CA ALA A 256 -8.23 -18.79 16.73
C ALA A 256 -7.73 -18.83 18.16
N GLU A 257 -6.91 -19.81 18.49
CA GLU A 257 -6.29 -20.00 19.80
C GLU A 257 -4.90 -20.61 19.65
N HIS A 258 -3.92 -20.05 20.37
CA HIS A 258 -2.52 -20.48 20.35
C HIS A 258 -1.95 -20.72 18.93
N GLY A 259 -2.24 -19.79 18.02
CA GLY A 259 -1.77 -19.83 16.62
C GLY A 259 -2.51 -20.83 15.72
N LYS A 260 -3.60 -21.44 16.20
CA LYS A 260 -4.42 -22.36 15.41
C LYS A 260 -5.78 -21.78 15.12
N LEU A 261 -6.18 -21.83 13.86
CA LEU A 261 -7.51 -21.45 13.43
C LEU A 261 -8.54 -22.49 13.91
N LEU A 262 -9.64 -22.02 14.52
CA LEU A 262 -10.74 -22.84 15.05
C LEU A 262 -12.00 -22.82 14.18
N THR A 263 -11.99 -22.07 13.10
CA THR A 263 -13.11 -21.93 12.16
C THR A 263 -12.62 -22.06 10.75
N ASP A 264 -13.50 -22.46 9.83
CA ASP A 264 -13.18 -22.52 8.41
C ASP A 264 -13.17 -21.10 7.80
N CYS A 265 -12.24 -20.88 6.86
CA CYS A 265 -12.27 -19.72 5.96
C CYS A 265 -12.98 -20.14 4.68
N PRO A 266 -14.16 -19.58 4.37
CA PRO A 266 -14.85 -19.90 3.12
C PRO A 266 -14.01 -19.54 1.90
N HIS A 267 -14.01 -20.39 0.89
CA HIS A 267 -13.44 -20.10 -0.41
C HIS A 267 -14.43 -19.34 -1.27
N TYR A 268 -14.02 -18.25 -1.85
CA TYR A 268 -14.80 -17.54 -2.84
C TYR A 268 -14.76 -18.30 -4.17
N PRO A 269 -15.91 -18.51 -4.85
CA PRO A 269 -15.95 -19.21 -6.13
C PRO A 269 -15.46 -18.31 -7.28
N TRP A 270 -14.14 -18.22 -7.44
CA TRP A 270 -13.51 -17.38 -8.46
C TRP A 270 -14.01 -17.73 -9.87
N PRO A 271 -14.54 -16.76 -10.64
CA PRO A 271 -14.95 -17.00 -12.02
C PRO A 271 -13.77 -17.43 -12.90
N SER A 272 -14.01 -18.27 -13.89
CA SER A 272 -12.95 -18.72 -14.81
C SER A 272 -12.31 -17.58 -15.60
N THR A 273 -13.06 -16.52 -15.87
CA THR A 273 -12.60 -15.33 -16.60
C THR A 273 -11.46 -14.57 -15.94
N VAL A 274 -11.27 -14.74 -14.61
CA VAL A 274 -10.18 -14.05 -13.89
C VAL A 274 -8.85 -14.78 -13.96
N ARG A 275 -8.79 -15.97 -14.57
CA ARG A 275 -7.57 -16.80 -14.61
C ARG A 275 -6.70 -16.57 -15.84
N GLU A 276 -7.21 -15.88 -16.87
CA GLU A 276 -6.52 -15.66 -18.15
C GLU A 276 -6.29 -14.14 -18.38
N THR A 277 -5.66 -13.49 -17.43
CA THR A 277 -5.45 -12.03 -17.45
C THR A 277 -4.12 -11.61 -18.07
N VAL A 278 -3.17 -12.54 -18.24
CA VAL A 278 -1.84 -12.25 -18.80
C VAL A 278 -1.87 -12.38 -20.32
N LYS A 279 -1.63 -11.27 -21.02
CA LYS A 279 -1.64 -11.16 -22.49
C LYS A 279 -0.33 -10.55 -22.96
N LEU A 280 0.67 -11.37 -23.28
CA LEU A 280 2.01 -10.88 -23.64
C LEU A 280 2.12 -10.30 -25.06
N GLY A 281 1.23 -10.67 -25.97
CA GLY A 281 1.25 -10.24 -27.37
C GLY A 281 2.33 -10.88 -28.23
N LYS A 282 3.41 -11.40 -27.64
CA LYS A 282 4.47 -12.17 -28.32
C LYS A 282 5.07 -13.23 -27.40
N LYS A 283 5.77 -14.20 -27.99
CA LYS A 283 6.63 -15.12 -27.23
C LYS A 283 7.94 -14.40 -26.93
N LEU A 284 8.22 -14.20 -25.65
CA LEU A 284 9.44 -13.55 -25.17
C LEU A 284 10.68 -14.42 -25.41
N LYS A 285 11.81 -13.77 -25.72
CA LYS A 285 13.13 -14.36 -25.96
C LYS A 285 14.17 -13.62 -25.12
N ALA A 286 15.33 -14.23 -24.91
CA ALA A 286 16.42 -13.61 -24.15
C ALA A 286 16.79 -12.20 -24.65
N ASN A 287 16.80 -12.00 -25.96
CA ASN A 287 17.11 -10.70 -26.56
C ASN A 287 16.08 -9.60 -26.26
N ASP A 288 14.87 -9.93 -25.81
CA ASP A 288 13.89 -8.92 -25.38
C ASP A 288 14.31 -8.25 -24.07
N PHE A 289 15.23 -8.84 -23.33
CA PHE A 289 15.72 -8.40 -22.01
C PHE A 289 17.12 -7.79 -22.06
N THR A 290 17.68 -7.55 -23.24
CA THR A 290 18.98 -6.93 -23.43
C THR A 290 18.85 -5.44 -23.75
N LEU A 291 19.86 -4.66 -23.39
CA LEU A 291 19.98 -3.24 -23.73
C LEU A 291 21.14 -3.06 -24.72
N SER A 292 20.79 -2.75 -25.97
CA SER A 292 21.80 -2.50 -27.00
C SER A 292 22.46 -1.14 -26.80
N ALA A 293 23.76 -1.10 -27.02
CA ALA A 293 24.56 0.13 -27.01
C ALA A 293 24.72 0.70 -28.43
N PRO A 294 25.02 2.00 -28.55
CA PRO A 294 25.44 2.58 -29.83
C PRO A 294 26.68 1.86 -30.40
N GLU A 295 26.80 1.80 -31.74
CA GLU A 295 27.95 1.17 -32.40
C GLU A 295 29.27 1.83 -32.01
N GLY A 296 30.32 1.02 -31.83
CA GLY A 296 31.68 1.49 -31.64
C GLY A 296 31.99 2.02 -30.22
N VAL A 297 31.07 1.93 -29.26
CA VAL A 297 31.36 2.32 -27.87
C VAL A 297 31.71 1.10 -27.03
N SER A 298 32.69 1.26 -26.13
CA SER A 298 33.10 0.24 -25.17
C SER A 298 32.46 0.43 -23.78
N SER A 299 31.81 1.56 -23.55
CA SER A 299 31.12 1.91 -22.31
C SER A 299 29.98 2.89 -22.59
N VAL A 300 28.94 2.85 -21.77
CA VAL A 300 27.83 3.82 -21.80
C VAL A 300 27.58 4.35 -20.41
N LYS A 301 27.24 5.63 -20.32
CA LYS A 301 26.72 6.23 -19.09
C LYS A 301 25.23 5.90 -18.98
N ALA A 302 24.88 5.06 -18.03
CA ALA A 302 23.51 4.57 -17.80
C ALA A 302 22.89 5.23 -16.58
N LYS A 303 21.60 5.60 -16.68
CA LYS A 303 20.79 5.92 -15.50
C LYS A 303 20.38 4.64 -14.80
N VAL A 304 20.52 4.60 -13.48
CA VAL A 304 20.30 3.43 -12.64
C VAL A 304 19.42 3.82 -11.46
N ILE A 305 18.41 3.02 -11.18
CA ILE A 305 17.56 3.18 -9.99
C ILE A 305 18.33 2.67 -8.77
N GLY A 306 18.64 3.55 -7.82
CA GLY A 306 19.29 3.17 -6.56
C GLY A 306 18.26 2.84 -5.49
N VAL A 307 18.30 1.63 -4.94
CA VAL A 307 17.45 1.21 -3.82
C VAL A 307 17.87 1.92 -2.54
N ILE A 308 16.89 2.35 -1.74
CA ILE A 308 17.07 2.76 -0.36
C ILE A 308 16.43 1.69 0.52
N GLU A 309 17.24 1.04 1.34
CA GLU A 309 16.79 -0.06 2.19
C GLU A 309 15.64 0.36 3.10
N ASN A 310 14.59 -0.47 3.16
CA ASN A 310 13.40 -0.28 3.98
C ASN A 310 12.60 1.02 3.72
N GLN A 311 12.70 1.59 2.52
CA GLN A 311 11.97 2.81 2.14
C GLN A 311 11.40 2.73 0.72
N ALA A 312 10.29 3.46 0.48
CA ALA A 312 9.69 3.60 -0.85
C ALA A 312 10.50 4.48 -1.81
N PRO A 313 11.06 5.63 -1.40
CA PRO A 313 11.85 6.48 -2.28
C PRO A 313 13.06 5.75 -2.87
N THR A 314 13.46 6.14 -4.08
CA THR A 314 14.67 5.65 -4.75
C THR A 314 15.63 6.78 -5.06
N LYS A 315 16.87 6.45 -5.41
CA LYS A 315 17.88 7.39 -5.85
C LYS A 315 18.05 7.32 -7.37
N SER A 316 18.24 8.46 -8.01
CA SER A 316 18.70 8.52 -9.41
C SER A 316 20.23 8.47 -9.42
N LEU A 317 20.78 7.38 -9.93
CA LEU A 317 22.23 7.15 -9.99
C LEU A 317 22.68 7.12 -11.46
N GLU A 318 24.00 7.33 -11.69
CA GLU A 318 24.63 7.15 -12.98
C GLU A 318 25.84 6.22 -12.82
N PHE A 319 25.97 5.25 -13.73
CA PHE A 319 27.09 4.32 -13.79
C PHE A 319 27.65 4.28 -15.21
N ASP A 320 28.97 4.17 -15.32
CA ASP A 320 29.64 3.81 -16.57
C ASP A 320 29.62 2.29 -16.70
N LEU A 321 28.75 1.77 -17.55
CA LEU A 321 28.57 0.33 -17.75
C LEU A 321 29.31 -0.15 -19.00
N PRO A 322 30.02 -1.27 -18.96
CA PRO A 322 30.77 -1.80 -20.10
C PRO A 322 29.83 -2.30 -21.20
N VAL A 323 30.33 -2.33 -22.43
CA VAL A 323 29.62 -2.85 -23.60
C VAL A 323 30.40 -4.04 -24.16
N GLU A 324 29.73 -5.19 -24.26
CA GLU A 324 30.27 -6.40 -24.88
C GLU A 324 29.30 -6.90 -25.96
N GLU A 325 29.81 -7.26 -27.11
CA GLU A 325 29.01 -7.73 -28.26
C GLU A 325 27.82 -6.82 -28.60
N GLY A 326 28.01 -5.50 -28.45
CA GLY A 326 26.97 -4.48 -28.72
C GLY A 326 25.89 -4.36 -27.65
N ASN A 327 25.98 -5.07 -26.54
CA ASN A 327 25.03 -5.00 -25.43
C ASN A 327 25.69 -4.44 -24.17
N VAL A 328 24.90 -3.64 -23.44
CA VAL A 328 25.32 -3.09 -22.15
C VAL A 328 25.38 -4.22 -21.13
N GLN A 329 26.48 -4.32 -20.41
CA GLN A 329 26.70 -5.31 -19.34
C GLN A 329 26.54 -4.67 -17.97
N ILE A 330 26.15 -5.48 -16.98
CA ILE A 330 26.08 -5.06 -15.58
C ILE A 330 27.43 -5.17 -14.89
N THR A 331 27.64 -4.37 -13.85
CA THR A 331 28.79 -4.44 -12.94
C THR A 331 28.34 -4.87 -11.55
N GLU A 332 29.26 -5.05 -10.64
CA GLU A 332 28.97 -5.45 -9.26
C GLU A 332 27.91 -4.54 -8.62
N GLY A 333 26.89 -5.13 -8.01
CA GLY A 333 25.77 -4.45 -7.36
C GLY A 333 24.70 -3.91 -8.31
N VAL A 334 24.91 -3.91 -9.63
CA VAL A 334 23.92 -3.53 -10.64
C VAL A 334 23.23 -4.77 -11.18
N SER A 335 21.90 -4.72 -11.28
CA SER A 335 21.08 -5.77 -11.89
C SER A 335 20.27 -5.22 -13.06
N TYR A 336 19.93 -6.10 -14.01
CA TYR A 336 18.94 -5.75 -15.04
C TYR A 336 17.54 -5.64 -14.43
N LEU A 337 16.76 -4.70 -14.95
CA LEU A 337 15.35 -4.52 -14.64
C LEU A 337 14.57 -4.53 -15.95
N SER A 338 13.50 -5.30 -16.02
CA SER A 338 12.65 -5.35 -17.22
C SER A 338 11.18 -5.25 -16.86
N LEU A 339 10.46 -4.35 -17.52
CA LEU A 339 9.03 -4.20 -17.43
C LEU A 339 8.38 -4.80 -18.68
N VAL A 340 7.55 -5.82 -18.49
CA VAL A 340 6.84 -6.52 -19.57
C VAL A 340 5.37 -6.15 -19.53
N GLU A 341 4.85 -5.57 -20.62
CA GLU A 341 3.41 -5.29 -20.75
C GLU A 341 2.64 -6.60 -20.86
N ARG A 342 1.62 -6.76 -20.01
CA ARG A 342 0.86 -8.01 -19.88
C ARG A 342 -0.66 -7.85 -19.96
N HIS A 343 -1.18 -6.64 -20.14
CA HIS A 343 -2.62 -6.38 -20.10
C HIS A 343 -3.24 -6.29 -21.48
N ARG A 344 -2.59 -5.58 -22.39
CA ARG A 344 -3.12 -5.21 -23.71
C ARG A 344 -2.55 -6.03 -24.86
N GLY A 345 -1.59 -6.91 -24.57
CA GLY A 345 -0.98 -7.79 -25.58
C GLY A 345 -0.16 -7.01 -26.60
N THR A 346 0.48 -5.92 -26.23
CA THR A 346 1.29 -5.08 -27.14
C THR A 346 2.63 -5.73 -27.49
N GLY A 347 3.11 -6.67 -26.66
CA GLY A 347 4.44 -7.24 -26.77
C GLY A 347 5.57 -6.29 -26.35
N SER A 348 5.23 -5.17 -25.71
CA SER A 348 6.21 -4.18 -25.25
C SER A 348 7.04 -4.73 -24.07
N VAL A 349 8.35 -4.49 -24.14
CA VAL A 349 9.31 -4.74 -23.06
C VAL A 349 10.19 -3.51 -22.91
N THR A 350 10.29 -2.98 -21.71
CA THR A 350 11.17 -1.86 -21.39
C THR A 350 12.23 -2.34 -20.41
N ASN A 351 13.50 -2.04 -20.70
CA ASN A 351 14.64 -2.50 -19.93
C ASN A 351 15.36 -1.33 -19.26
N GLY A 352 15.94 -1.57 -18.09
CA GLY A 352 16.71 -0.61 -17.32
C GLY A 352 17.64 -1.30 -16.33
N PHE A 353 18.11 -0.54 -15.34
CA PHE A 353 19.06 -1.01 -14.33
C PHE A 353 18.63 -0.58 -12.94
N VAL A 354 18.92 -1.45 -11.97
CA VAL A 354 18.74 -1.20 -10.54
C VAL A 354 20.04 -1.52 -9.79
N TYR A 355 20.37 -0.70 -8.79
CA TYR A 355 21.56 -0.88 -7.93
C TYR A 355 21.13 -1.03 -6.48
N GLY A 356 21.85 -1.92 -5.76
CA GLY A 356 21.65 -2.11 -4.34
C GLY A 356 20.49 -3.04 -3.98
N PHE A 357 19.98 -3.82 -4.95
CA PHE A 357 18.89 -4.79 -4.72
C PHE A 357 19.33 -6.03 -3.95
N GLY A 358 20.66 -6.23 -3.78
CA GLY A 358 21.22 -7.34 -3.01
C GLY A 358 21.08 -8.73 -3.65
N TYR A 359 20.75 -8.79 -4.92
CA TYR A 359 20.42 -10.03 -5.61
C TYR A 359 21.64 -10.69 -6.23
N THR A 360 21.83 -11.99 -6.00
CA THR A 360 22.94 -12.78 -6.57
C THR A 360 22.47 -13.83 -7.59
N GLY A 361 21.21 -13.84 -7.94
CA GLY A 361 20.58 -14.78 -8.87
C GLY A 361 19.55 -14.12 -9.78
N SER A 362 18.73 -14.93 -10.45
CA SER A 362 17.60 -14.44 -11.25
C SER A 362 16.33 -14.45 -10.43
N MET A 363 15.53 -13.37 -10.53
CA MET A 363 14.23 -13.22 -9.88
C MET A 363 13.20 -12.65 -10.84
N ALA A 364 11.95 -13.03 -10.66
CA ALA A 364 10.82 -12.35 -11.26
C ALA A 364 9.86 -11.91 -10.15
N ILE A 365 9.37 -10.68 -10.27
CA ILE A 365 8.35 -10.08 -9.42
C ILE A 365 7.22 -9.63 -10.35
N ALA A 366 5.98 -9.93 -9.99
CA ALA A 366 4.80 -9.54 -10.74
C ALA A 366 3.87 -8.68 -9.88
#